data_9736882f0abefd3ec40787a527f0df2e
#
_entry.id   9736882f0abefd3ec40787a527f0df2e
#
_cell.length_a   1.000
_cell.length_b   1.000
_cell.length_c   1.000
_cell.angle_alpha   90.00
_cell.angle_beta   90.00
_cell.angle_gamma   90.00
#
_symmetry.space_group_name_H-M   'P 1'
#
loop_
_entity.id
_entity.type
_entity.pdbx_description
1 polymer ?
#
loop_
_entity_poly.entity_id
_entity_poly.type
_entity_poly.pdbx_seq_one_letter_code
_entity_poly.pdbx_strand_id
1 'polypeptide(L)'
;MTKKIAVFPGSFDPFTNGHLDTVLRASRLFDEVVVAAMTNTSKRALFSSAEKLALIEASTADIANVKAVAAPRRLTVEFARSIGARFIIR
;
A
#
# COMPACT_ATOMS: atom_id res chain seq x y z
N MET A 1 -16.91 14.68 9.35
CA MET A 1 -16.87 13.22 9.45
C MET A 1 -15.47 12.72 9.10
N THR A 2 -15.03 11.73 9.82
CA THR A 2 -13.67 11.20 9.65
C THR A 2 -13.66 10.16 8.54
N LYS A 3 -12.75 10.31 7.59
CA LYS A 3 -12.57 9.30 6.55
C LYS A 3 -12.02 8.02 7.15
N LYS A 4 -12.51 6.89 6.66
CA LYS A 4 -11.96 5.58 7.01
C LYS A 4 -10.83 5.27 6.05
N ILE A 5 -9.61 5.47 6.51
CA ILE A 5 -8.40 5.22 5.70
C ILE A 5 -7.73 3.96 6.20
N ALA A 6 -7.50 3.03 5.30
CA ALA A 6 -6.80 1.78 5.61
C ALA A 6 -5.44 1.77 4.92
N VAL A 7 -4.45 1.22 5.60
CA VAL A 7 -3.12 1.00 5.01
C VAL A 7 -2.91 -0.48 4.77
N PHE A 8 -2.41 -0.82 3.60
CA PHE A 8 -2.04 -2.18 3.23
C PHE A 8 -0.52 -2.23 3.06
N PRO A 9 0.19 -2.62 4.13
CA PRO A 9 1.65 -2.65 4.08
C PRO A 9 2.17 -3.95 3.51
N GLY A 10 3.27 -3.90 2.82
CA GLY A 10 3.94 -5.09 2.32
C GLY A 10 5.20 -4.75 1.55
N SER A 11 6.00 -5.78 1.30
CA SER A 11 7.18 -5.63 0.47
C SER A 11 6.82 -5.48 -1.00
N PHE A 12 5.76 -6.16 -1.43
CA PHE A 12 5.26 -6.14 -2.80
C PHE A 12 6.36 -6.34 -3.85
N ASP A 13 7.05 -7.42 -3.73
CA ASP A 13 8.21 -7.72 -4.57
C ASP A 13 8.04 -9.06 -5.30
N PRO A 14 7.12 -9.16 -6.29
CA PRO A 14 6.29 -8.09 -6.84
C PRO A 14 4.90 -7.95 -6.21
N PHE A 15 4.18 -6.92 -6.62
CA PHE A 15 2.76 -6.76 -6.31
C PHE A 15 1.96 -7.70 -7.22
N THR A 16 1.30 -8.68 -6.63
CA THR A 16 0.64 -9.76 -7.38
C THR A 16 -0.86 -9.52 -7.56
N ASN A 17 -1.50 -10.39 -8.35
CA ASN A 17 -2.96 -10.36 -8.52
C ASN A 17 -3.69 -10.61 -7.20
N GLY A 18 -3.10 -11.41 -6.31
CA GLY A 18 -3.67 -11.61 -4.97
C GLY A 18 -3.68 -10.34 -4.15
N HIS A 19 -2.61 -9.56 -4.24
CA HIS A 19 -2.54 -8.24 -3.61
C HIS A 19 -3.59 -7.30 -4.21
N LEU A 20 -3.72 -7.30 -5.53
CA LEU A 20 -4.70 -6.46 -6.22
C LEU A 20 -6.12 -6.81 -5.79
N ASP A 21 -6.45 -8.10 -5.66
CA ASP A 21 -7.76 -8.54 -5.20
C ASP A 21 -8.07 -8.02 -3.80
N THR A 22 -7.08 -8.09 -2.91
CA THR A 22 -7.21 -7.55 -1.55
C THR A 22 -7.49 -6.05 -1.57
N VAL A 23 -6.77 -5.32 -2.39
CA VAL A 23 -6.94 -3.86 -2.53
C VAL A 23 -8.33 -3.54 -3.08
N LEU A 24 -8.78 -4.28 -4.10
CA LEU A 24 -10.12 -4.08 -4.66
C LEU A 24 -11.22 -4.25 -3.63
N ARG A 25 -11.12 -5.30 -2.82
CA ARG A 25 -12.09 -5.56 -1.77
C ARG A 25 -12.07 -4.46 -0.71
N ALA A 26 -10.87 -4.06 -0.30
CA ALA A 26 -10.71 -3.00 0.70
C ALA A 26 -11.23 -1.66 0.18
N SER A 27 -11.05 -1.38 -1.10
CA SER A 27 -11.50 -0.11 -1.68
C SER A 27 -13.02 0.09 -1.58
N ARG A 28 -13.76 -0.98 -1.43
CA ARG A 28 -15.22 -0.93 -1.26
C ARG A 28 -15.64 -0.76 0.19
N LEU A 29 -14.74 -1.05 1.12
CA LEU A 29 -15.02 -1.00 2.56
C LEU A 29 -14.53 0.29 3.21
N PHE A 30 -13.53 0.92 2.64
CA PHE A 30 -12.90 2.10 3.20
C PHE A 30 -13.01 3.28 2.25
N ASP A 31 -12.94 4.47 2.80
CA ASP A 31 -12.97 5.69 1.98
C ASP A 31 -11.71 5.84 1.16
N GLU A 32 -10.59 5.36 1.70
CA GLU A 32 -9.30 5.40 1.02
C GLU A 32 -8.45 4.21 1.45
N VAL A 33 -7.72 3.65 0.49
CA VAL A 33 -6.75 2.59 0.75
C VAL A 33 -5.37 3.09 0.31
N VAL A 34 -4.42 3.03 1.22
CA VAL A 34 -3.04 3.40 0.94
C VAL A 34 -2.21 2.12 0.90
N VAL A 35 -1.67 1.80 -0.27
CA VAL A 35 -0.77 0.66 -0.42
C VAL A 35 0.63 1.15 -0.08
N ALA A 36 1.17 0.66 1.02
CA ALA A 36 2.45 1.11 1.55
C ALA A 36 3.54 0.11 1.19
N ALA A 37 4.32 0.44 0.16
CA ALA A 37 5.43 -0.40 -0.27
C ALA A 37 6.60 -0.17 0.68
N MET A 38 6.86 -1.14 1.53
CA MET A 38 7.88 -1.04 2.55
C MET A 38 9.27 -1.15 1.94
N THR A 39 10.18 -0.30 2.41
CA THR A 39 11.55 -0.34 1.95
C THR A 39 12.19 -1.66 2.38
N ASN A 40 12.68 -2.39 1.40
CA ASN A 40 13.41 -3.62 1.65
C ASN A 40 14.91 -3.34 1.49
N THR A 41 15.65 -3.46 2.58
CA THR A 41 17.10 -3.28 2.56
C THR A 41 17.83 -4.55 2.17
N SER A 42 17.10 -5.64 1.92
CA SER A 42 17.70 -6.88 1.47
C SER A 42 18.32 -6.69 0.09
N LYS A 43 19.54 -7.16 -0.08
CA LYS A 43 20.23 -7.17 -1.37
C LYS A 43 19.54 -8.08 -2.39
N ARG A 44 18.56 -8.86 -1.95
CA ARG A 44 17.84 -9.81 -2.79
C ARG A 44 16.50 -9.29 -3.29
N ALA A 45 16.20 -8.04 -3.06
CA ALA A 45 14.98 -7.45 -3.58
C ALA A 45 14.99 -7.51 -5.12
N LEU A 46 13.92 -8.01 -5.73
CA LEU A 46 13.81 -8.14 -7.17
C LEU A 46 13.58 -6.79 -7.85
N PHE A 47 12.93 -5.88 -7.14
CA PHE A 47 12.55 -4.59 -7.69
C PHE A 47 13.00 -3.46 -6.79
N SER A 48 13.37 -2.33 -7.39
CA SER A 48 13.65 -1.11 -6.65
C SER A 48 12.35 -0.54 -6.08
N SER A 49 12.47 0.39 -5.14
CA SER A 49 11.28 1.08 -4.58
C SER A 49 10.49 1.79 -5.66
N ALA A 50 11.17 2.43 -6.60
CA ALA A 50 10.52 3.12 -7.72
C ALA A 50 9.77 2.14 -8.62
N GLU A 51 10.36 0.99 -8.91
CA GLU A 51 9.73 -0.04 -9.73
C GLU A 51 8.49 -0.61 -9.05
N LYS A 52 8.56 -0.85 -7.74
CA LYS A 52 7.43 -1.34 -6.97
C LYS A 52 6.27 -0.36 -7.01
N LEU A 53 6.55 0.92 -6.75
CA LEU A 53 5.51 1.95 -6.79
C LEU A 53 4.89 2.07 -8.17
N ALA A 54 5.70 2.06 -9.21
CA ALA A 54 5.21 2.14 -10.60
C ALA A 54 4.27 0.98 -10.91
N LEU A 55 4.64 -0.24 -10.50
CA LEU A 55 3.80 -1.42 -10.73
C LEU A 55 2.49 -1.34 -9.96
N ILE A 56 2.53 -0.93 -8.69
CA ILE A 56 1.32 -0.78 -7.88
C ILE A 56 0.41 0.29 -8.46
N GLU A 57 0.97 1.44 -8.83
CA GLU A 57 0.20 2.53 -9.42
C GLU A 57 -0.46 2.10 -10.72
N ALA A 58 0.27 1.41 -11.59
CA ALA A 58 -0.27 0.91 -12.84
C ALA A 58 -1.39 -0.12 -12.60
N SER A 59 -1.20 -1.01 -11.62
CA SER A 59 -2.17 -2.06 -11.31
C SER A 59 -3.45 -1.52 -10.68
N THR A 60 -3.37 -0.39 -9.98
CA THR A 60 -4.50 0.20 -9.26
C THR A 60 -5.04 1.47 -9.92
N ALA A 61 -4.60 1.77 -11.13
CA ALA A 61 -4.94 3.02 -11.82
C ALA A 61 -6.45 3.22 -11.99
N ASP A 62 -7.20 2.12 -12.13
CA ASP A 62 -8.65 2.18 -12.32
C ASP A 62 -9.44 2.28 -11.02
N ILE A 63 -8.76 2.26 -9.87
CA ILE A 63 -9.41 2.31 -8.56
C ILE A 63 -9.20 3.70 -7.95
N ALA A 64 -10.24 4.52 -7.97
CA ALA A 64 -10.15 5.94 -7.67
C ALA A 64 -9.67 6.26 -6.25
N ASN A 65 -10.01 5.42 -5.26
CA ASN A 65 -9.70 5.69 -3.86
C ASN A 65 -8.48 4.92 -3.34
N VAL A 66 -7.60 4.50 -4.23
CA VAL A 66 -6.37 3.79 -3.88
C VAL A 66 -5.17 4.62 -4.29
N LYS A 67 -4.19 4.72 -3.42
CA LYS A 67 -2.91 5.32 -3.76
C LYS A 67 -1.77 4.50 -3.20
N ALA A 68 -0.61 4.62 -3.82
CA ALA A 68 0.59 3.91 -3.42
C ALA A 68 1.62 4.89 -2.87
N VAL A 69 2.29 4.50 -1.80
CA VAL A 69 3.34 5.31 -1.19
C VAL A 69 4.51 4.42 -0.80
N ALA A 70 5.70 5.00 -0.78
CA ALA A 70 6.85 4.34 -0.20
C ALA A 70 6.75 4.46 1.32
N ALA A 71 7.05 3.38 2.01
CA ALA A 71 6.94 3.33 3.46
C ALA A 71 8.31 3.01 4.07
N PRO A 72 8.52 3.37 5.35
CA PRO A 72 9.74 2.98 6.03
C PRO A 72 9.83 1.47 6.18
N ARG A 73 10.99 1.00 6.58
CA ARG A 73 11.31 -0.41 6.74
C ARG A 73 10.31 -1.17 7.62
N ARG A 74 9.74 -0.47 8.59
CA ARG A 74 8.72 -1.02 9.48
C ARG A 74 7.50 -0.12 9.45
N LEU A 75 6.33 -0.75 9.46
CA LEU A 75 5.12 0.01 9.67
C LEU A 75 5.07 0.42 11.13
N THR A 76 5.05 1.72 11.38
CA THR A 76 4.98 2.28 12.71
C THR A 76 3.66 3.01 12.91
N VAL A 77 3.31 3.22 14.19
CA VAL A 77 2.14 4.02 14.53
C VAL A 77 2.30 5.43 13.99
N GLU A 78 3.50 5.99 14.07
CA GLU A 78 3.79 7.33 13.54
C GLU A 78 3.54 7.40 12.03
N PHE A 79 4.01 6.40 11.30
CA PHE A 79 3.79 6.37 9.85
C PHE A 79 2.30 6.29 9.53
N ALA A 80 1.58 5.39 10.18
CA ALA A 80 0.15 5.24 9.97
C ALA A 80 -0.59 6.55 10.27
N ARG A 81 -0.22 7.23 11.34
CA ARG A 81 -0.80 8.54 11.68
C ARG A 81 -0.48 9.59 10.63
N SER A 82 0.72 9.56 10.07
CA SER A 82 1.13 10.56 9.08
C SER A 82 0.30 10.51 7.81
N ILE A 83 -0.23 9.33 7.47
CA ILE A 83 -1.10 9.15 6.30
C ILE A 83 -2.59 9.10 6.69
N GLY A 84 -2.90 9.31 7.96
CA GLY A 84 -4.29 9.31 8.43
C GLY A 84 -4.94 7.94 8.52
N ALA A 85 -4.17 6.86 8.48
CA ALA A 85 -4.71 5.51 8.50
C ALA A 85 -5.09 5.08 9.91
N ARG A 86 -6.27 4.49 10.04
CA ARG A 86 -6.78 3.93 11.29
C ARG A 86 -6.91 2.41 11.24
N PHE A 87 -6.84 1.84 10.04
CA PHE A 87 -7.03 0.41 9.82
C PHE A 87 -5.83 -0.15 9.09
N ILE A 88 -5.45 -1.37 9.43
CA ILE A 88 -4.35 -2.08 8.78
C ILE A 88 -4.93 -3.33 8.13
N ILE A 89 -4.66 -3.50 6.86
CA ILE A 89 -5.08 -4.67 6.09
C ILE A 89 -3.93 -5.66 6.10
N ARG A 90 -4.24 -6.89 6.42
CA ARG A 90 -3.26 -7.96 6.43
C ARG A 90 -3.67 -9.11 5.55
#